data_0c1d35928af1bc01c4f50540f8e08c5e
#
_entry.id   0c1d35928af1bc01c4f50540f8e08c5e
#
_cell.length_a   1.000
_cell.length_b   1.000
_cell.length_c   1.000
_cell.angle_alpha   90.00
_cell.angle_beta   90.00
_cell.angle_gamma   90.00
#
_symmetry.space_group_name_H-M   'P 1'
#
loop_
_entity.id
_entity.type
_entity.pdbx_description
1 polymer ?
#
loop_
_entity_poly.entity_id
_entity_poly.type
_entity_poly.pdbx_seq_one_letter_code
_entity_poly.pdbx_strand_id
1 'polypeptide(L)'
;MKKGDLIFVIEPDTYQDNVTQAEASVKTSKAQLEYARSNYERMKEAAKSGAVSQIQVIQAEATVSESEAAVKNAEAELNTARTNLSYCYIRAPFDGAVTRASYDIGNYINGAVQPVTLATLYKDDLMFANFNIEDNQFMKMMLEAARNDSTVKLPTEILVSIGKDGGNAYTGRLDYLSPNIDLSTGTLNVRANLDNPKHVLKSGLYVTITLPYAEQPDAVLVRDASIGTDQLGKYLYIVNDSNVVRYRPIEVGQLVDDTLRQVTAGIGPKDPYVTSALLKVRDGMPIKPIK
;
A
#
# COMPACT_ATOMS: atom_id res chain seq x y z
N MET A 1 -12.23 9.69 11.55
CA MET A 1 -11.53 10.05 12.79
C MET A 1 -10.20 10.70 12.46
N LYS A 2 -9.74 11.61 13.32
CA LYS A 2 -8.42 12.23 13.19
C LYS A 2 -7.42 11.56 14.11
N LYS A 3 -6.15 11.64 13.75
CA LYS A 3 -5.06 11.18 14.61
C LYS A 3 -5.16 11.83 16.01
N GLY A 4 -5.10 11.00 17.05
CA GLY A 4 -5.22 11.42 18.45
C GLY A 4 -6.64 11.40 19.01
N ASP A 5 -7.67 11.22 18.18
CA ASP A 5 -9.05 11.07 18.67
C ASP A 5 -9.15 9.84 19.60
N LEU A 6 -9.89 10.00 20.70
CA LEU A 6 -10.14 8.93 21.65
C LEU A 6 -11.15 7.94 21.05
N ILE A 7 -10.77 6.66 20.99
CA ILE A 7 -11.61 5.59 20.45
C ILE A 7 -12.25 4.78 21.57
N PHE A 8 -11.44 4.32 22.53
CA PHE A 8 -11.89 3.51 23.66
C PHE A 8 -11.25 4.00 24.96
N VAL A 9 -11.97 3.80 26.05
CA VAL A 9 -11.46 3.93 27.42
C VAL A 9 -11.65 2.58 28.10
N ILE A 10 -10.56 1.99 28.57
CA ILE A 10 -10.55 0.77 29.35
C ILE A 10 -10.34 1.17 30.80
N GLU A 11 -11.24 0.79 31.69
CA GLU A 11 -11.28 1.10 33.12
C GLU A 11 -9.96 1.68 33.71
N PRO A 12 -9.86 3.00 33.89
CA PRO A 12 -8.59 3.62 34.25
C PRO A 12 -8.35 3.73 35.75
N ASP A 13 -9.35 3.46 36.59
CA ASP A 13 -9.39 3.84 38.00
C ASP A 13 -8.21 3.25 38.78
N THR A 14 -8.00 1.94 38.68
CA THR A 14 -6.87 1.25 39.35
C THR A 14 -5.50 1.81 38.86
N TYR A 15 -5.38 2.15 37.60
CA TYR A 15 -4.14 2.73 37.06
C TYR A 15 -3.93 4.17 37.51
N GLN A 16 -5.01 4.94 37.69
CA GLN A 16 -4.97 6.29 38.24
C GLN A 16 -4.52 6.27 39.70
N ASP A 17 -5.01 5.31 40.50
CA ASP A 17 -4.59 5.11 41.89
C ASP A 17 -3.09 4.78 41.97
N ASN A 18 -2.60 3.91 41.08
CA ASN A 18 -1.17 3.58 41.00
C ASN A 18 -0.30 4.82 40.68
N VAL A 19 -0.77 5.69 39.78
CA VAL A 19 -0.08 6.97 39.51
C VAL A 19 -0.04 7.84 40.75
N THR A 20 -1.16 7.98 41.47
CA THR A 20 -1.25 8.77 42.70
C THR A 20 -0.31 8.24 43.80
N GLN A 21 -0.22 6.91 43.93
CA GLN A 21 0.68 6.26 44.87
C GLN A 21 2.16 6.53 44.50
N ALA A 22 2.51 6.38 43.22
CA ALA A 22 3.86 6.63 42.74
C ALA A 22 4.27 8.12 42.88
N GLU A 23 3.34 9.06 42.65
CA GLU A 23 3.57 10.51 42.91
C GLU A 23 3.86 10.78 44.38
N ALA A 24 3.16 10.13 45.30
CA ALA A 24 3.44 10.24 46.75
C ALA A 24 4.84 9.69 47.08
N SER A 25 5.24 8.56 46.47
CA SER A 25 6.57 7.97 46.64
C SER A 25 7.68 8.91 46.16
N VAL A 26 7.54 9.54 45.00
CA VAL A 26 8.48 10.56 44.50
C VAL A 26 8.59 11.74 45.47
N LYS A 27 7.47 12.23 46.00
CA LYS A 27 7.44 13.31 46.94
C LYS A 27 8.21 12.97 48.25
N THR A 28 8.01 11.75 48.77
CA THR A 28 8.72 11.26 49.97
C THR A 28 10.21 11.16 49.72
N SER A 29 10.63 10.54 48.59
CA SER A 29 12.05 10.41 48.22
C SER A 29 12.73 11.80 48.04
N LYS A 30 12.04 12.76 47.43
CA LYS A 30 12.55 14.14 47.30
C LYS A 30 12.73 14.85 48.67
N ALA A 31 11.80 14.66 49.60
CA ALA A 31 11.95 15.22 50.95
C ALA A 31 13.13 14.58 51.69
N GLN A 32 13.37 13.27 51.53
CA GLN A 32 14.55 12.59 52.09
C GLN A 32 15.85 13.11 51.50
N LEU A 33 15.87 13.32 50.18
CA LEU A 33 17.05 13.90 49.52
C LEU A 33 17.33 15.33 50.02
N GLU A 34 16.33 16.17 50.18
CA GLU A 34 16.46 17.51 50.71
C GLU A 34 17.03 17.49 52.14
N TYR A 35 16.52 16.60 53.00
CA TYR A 35 17.07 16.36 54.31
C TYR A 35 18.54 15.94 54.27
N ALA A 36 18.88 14.96 53.45
CA ALA A 36 20.24 14.45 53.31
C ALA A 36 21.20 15.53 52.82
N ARG A 37 20.82 16.33 51.82
CA ARG A 37 21.60 17.47 51.34
C ARG A 37 21.81 18.54 52.41
N SER A 38 20.76 18.92 53.14
CA SER A 38 20.86 19.87 54.25
C SER A 38 21.77 19.35 55.36
N ASN A 39 21.74 18.06 55.68
CA ASN A 39 22.62 17.45 56.65
C ASN A 39 24.08 17.43 56.17
N TYR A 40 24.32 17.04 54.90
CA TYR A 40 25.66 17.06 54.31
C TYR A 40 26.30 18.46 54.35
N GLU A 41 25.58 19.50 53.97
CA GLU A 41 26.09 20.89 54.01
C GLU A 41 26.44 21.34 55.45
N ARG A 42 25.61 20.97 56.43
CA ARG A 42 25.92 21.23 57.83
C ARG A 42 27.17 20.51 58.33
N MET A 43 27.34 19.21 57.95
CA MET A 43 28.53 18.43 58.34
C MET A 43 29.78 18.97 57.67
N LYS A 44 29.69 19.38 56.41
CA LYS A 44 30.78 20.00 55.65
C LYS A 44 31.23 21.35 56.29
N GLU A 45 30.29 22.16 56.74
CA GLU A 45 30.62 23.40 57.43
C GLU A 45 31.23 23.13 58.79
N ALA A 46 30.69 22.22 59.60
CA ALA A 46 31.23 21.82 60.90
C ALA A 46 32.64 21.20 60.80
N ALA A 47 32.96 20.52 59.71
CA ALA A 47 34.30 19.97 59.46
C ALA A 47 35.36 21.07 59.30
N LYS A 48 35.01 22.24 58.76
CA LYS A 48 35.94 23.39 58.63
C LYS A 48 36.44 23.91 59.99
N SER A 49 35.59 23.79 61.00
CA SER A 49 35.95 24.20 62.39
C SER A 49 36.57 23.05 63.21
N GLY A 50 36.74 21.86 62.61
CA GLY A 50 37.21 20.65 63.29
C GLY A 50 36.21 20.03 64.25
N ALA A 51 34.94 20.41 64.23
CA ALA A 51 33.88 19.90 65.11
C ALA A 51 33.39 18.50 64.75
N VAL A 52 33.61 18.02 63.50
CA VAL A 52 33.26 16.69 63.04
C VAL A 52 34.41 16.05 62.24
N SER A 53 34.46 14.72 62.19
CA SER A 53 35.49 14.00 61.46
C SER A 53 35.22 13.97 59.95
N GLN A 54 36.25 13.86 59.12
CA GLN A 54 36.14 13.72 57.69
C GLN A 54 35.32 12.46 57.30
N ILE A 55 35.35 11.41 58.10
CA ILE A 55 34.55 10.21 57.89
C ILE A 55 33.05 10.51 57.94
N GLN A 56 32.63 11.38 58.88
CA GLN A 56 31.21 11.78 58.98
C GLN A 56 30.75 12.59 57.78
N VAL A 57 31.60 13.41 57.19
CA VAL A 57 31.31 14.16 55.94
C VAL A 57 31.13 13.19 54.79
N ILE A 58 32.04 12.21 54.64
CA ILE A 58 31.94 11.16 53.59
C ILE A 58 30.67 10.34 53.76
N GLN A 59 30.28 9.99 54.99
CA GLN A 59 29.04 9.28 55.24
C GLN A 59 27.80 10.10 54.84
N ALA A 60 27.79 11.39 55.17
CA ALA A 60 26.70 12.26 54.77
C ALA A 60 26.63 12.44 53.25
N GLU A 61 27.75 12.50 52.54
CA GLU A 61 27.81 12.52 51.07
C GLU A 61 27.27 11.21 50.45
N ALA A 62 27.63 10.08 51.01
CA ALA A 62 27.09 8.77 50.58
C ALA A 62 25.57 8.73 50.75
N THR A 63 25.02 9.25 51.86
CA THR A 63 23.58 9.34 52.10
C THR A 63 22.86 10.24 51.05
N VAL A 64 23.51 11.31 50.62
CA VAL A 64 22.98 12.13 49.49
C VAL A 64 22.89 11.30 48.21
N SER A 65 23.98 10.59 47.86
CA SER A 65 24.01 9.75 46.68
C SER A 65 22.96 8.62 46.70
N GLU A 66 22.77 8.00 47.87
CA GLU A 66 21.71 7.00 48.06
C GLU A 66 20.30 7.60 47.88
N SER A 67 20.09 8.79 48.45
CA SER A 67 18.80 9.50 48.33
C SER A 67 18.54 9.97 46.90
N GLU A 68 19.57 10.38 46.16
CA GLU A 68 19.47 10.71 44.74
C GLU A 68 19.08 9.47 43.89
N ALA A 69 19.66 8.34 44.19
CA ALA A 69 19.29 7.08 43.54
C ALA A 69 17.83 6.67 43.85
N ALA A 70 17.39 6.86 45.11
CA ALA A 70 16.02 6.61 45.54
C ALA A 70 15.02 7.51 44.79
N VAL A 71 15.30 8.78 44.58
CA VAL A 71 14.49 9.70 43.78
C VAL A 71 14.37 9.20 42.35
N LYS A 72 15.48 8.81 41.70
CA LYS A 72 15.47 8.30 40.32
C LYS A 72 14.64 7.04 40.20
N ASN A 73 14.71 6.12 41.17
CA ASN A 73 13.90 4.91 41.18
C ASN A 73 12.40 5.24 41.29
N ALA A 74 12.04 6.11 42.22
CA ALA A 74 10.65 6.53 42.38
C ALA A 74 10.10 7.25 41.11
N GLU A 75 10.92 8.08 40.45
CA GLU A 75 10.55 8.74 39.20
C GLU A 75 10.37 7.71 38.05
N ALA A 76 11.18 6.65 38.00
CA ALA A 76 11.02 5.58 37.03
C ALA A 76 9.72 4.78 37.27
N GLU A 77 9.38 4.50 38.54
CA GLU A 77 8.11 3.86 38.90
C GLU A 77 6.93 4.73 38.51
N LEU A 78 6.97 6.03 38.75
CA LEU A 78 5.93 6.97 38.35
C LEU A 78 5.75 7.00 36.83
N ASN A 79 6.85 7.02 36.08
CA ASN A 79 6.79 6.97 34.62
C ASN A 79 6.13 5.67 34.12
N THR A 80 6.44 4.54 34.74
CA THR A 80 5.82 3.24 34.44
C THR A 80 4.31 3.29 34.73
N ALA A 81 3.92 3.82 35.89
CA ALA A 81 2.50 3.95 36.26
C ALA A 81 1.73 4.85 35.27
N ARG A 82 2.32 5.99 34.86
CA ARG A 82 1.73 6.89 33.85
C ARG A 82 1.62 6.25 32.49
N THR A 83 2.61 5.47 32.09
CA THR A 83 2.57 4.71 30.82
C THR A 83 1.43 3.70 30.82
N ASN A 84 1.27 2.94 31.90
CA ASN A 84 0.18 1.98 32.03
C ASN A 84 -1.19 2.67 32.01
N LEU A 85 -1.34 3.80 32.68
CA LEU A 85 -2.58 4.60 32.61
C LEU A 85 -2.84 5.09 31.19
N SER A 86 -1.80 5.48 30.44
CA SER A 86 -1.98 5.94 29.06
C SER A 86 -2.55 4.86 28.13
N TYR A 87 -2.25 3.59 28.40
CA TYR A 87 -2.80 2.46 27.64
C TYR A 87 -4.30 2.24 27.87
N CYS A 88 -4.87 2.77 28.95
CA CYS A 88 -6.31 2.77 29.15
C CYS A 88 -7.06 3.66 28.17
N TYR A 89 -6.40 4.64 27.57
CA TYR A 89 -6.95 5.59 26.61
C TYR A 89 -6.48 5.28 25.19
N ILE A 90 -7.22 4.45 24.49
CA ILE A 90 -6.86 4.03 23.12
C ILE A 90 -7.24 5.15 22.16
N ARG A 91 -6.23 5.70 21.47
CA ARG A 91 -6.37 6.80 20.52
C ARG A 91 -6.02 6.38 19.11
N ALA A 92 -6.61 7.07 18.12
CA ALA A 92 -6.32 6.85 16.71
C ALA A 92 -4.86 7.18 16.38
N PRO A 93 -4.06 6.23 15.85
CA PRO A 93 -2.65 6.45 15.49
C PRO A 93 -2.47 7.28 14.22
N PHE A 94 -3.49 7.33 13.35
CA PHE A 94 -3.53 8.05 12.08
C PHE A 94 -4.98 8.45 11.74
N ASP A 95 -5.13 9.34 10.75
CA ASP A 95 -6.43 9.73 10.19
C ASP A 95 -7.02 8.58 9.38
N GLY A 96 -8.33 8.28 9.56
CA GLY A 96 -8.95 7.19 8.82
C GLY A 96 -10.39 6.89 9.22
N ALA A 97 -10.94 5.84 8.64
CA ALA A 97 -12.27 5.33 8.93
C ALA A 97 -12.20 4.15 9.90
N VAL A 98 -12.97 4.20 10.99
CA VAL A 98 -13.04 3.14 12.00
C VAL A 98 -14.27 2.25 11.76
N THR A 99 -14.12 0.94 11.99
CA THR A 99 -15.24 0.01 11.97
C THR A 99 -16.11 0.17 13.21
N ARG A 100 -17.25 -0.52 13.21
CA ARG A 100 -18.05 -0.69 14.42
C ARG A 100 -17.21 -1.36 15.51
N ALA A 101 -17.41 -0.94 16.76
CA ALA A 101 -16.83 -1.60 17.93
C ALA A 101 -17.31 -3.05 18.03
N SER A 102 -16.40 -3.96 18.37
CA SER A 102 -16.71 -5.39 18.56
C SER A 102 -17.27 -5.69 19.95
N TYR A 103 -17.11 -4.77 20.88
CA TYR A 103 -17.55 -4.89 22.28
C TYR A 103 -18.30 -3.64 22.71
N ASP A 104 -19.34 -3.84 23.52
CA ASP A 104 -20.13 -2.76 24.09
C ASP A 104 -19.56 -2.29 25.43
N ILE A 105 -20.02 -1.11 25.89
CA ILE A 105 -19.65 -0.56 27.19
C ILE A 105 -20.09 -1.53 28.30
N GLY A 106 -19.19 -1.78 29.25
CA GLY A 106 -19.41 -2.71 30.35
C GLY A 106 -18.97 -4.15 30.11
N ASN A 107 -18.52 -4.48 28.89
CA ASN A 107 -17.95 -5.80 28.60
C ASN A 107 -16.57 -5.95 29.23
N TYR A 108 -16.33 -7.11 29.84
CA TYR A 108 -15.02 -7.50 30.33
C TYR A 108 -14.14 -7.98 29.14
N ILE A 109 -12.94 -7.42 29.01
CA ILE A 109 -11.98 -7.75 27.96
C ILE A 109 -10.70 -8.29 28.60
N ASN A 110 -10.30 -9.50 28.21
CA ASN A 110 -9.04 -10.09 28.65
C ASN A 110 -8.10 -10.31 27.47
N GLY A 111 -7.15 -9.40 27.29
CA GLY A 111 -6.12 -9.47 26.26
C GLY A 111 -4.84 -10.22 26.66
N ALA A 112 -4.76 -10.70 27.93
CA ALA A 112 -3.54 -11.32 28.46
C ALA A 112 -3.23 -12.68 27.82
N VAL A 113 -4.27 -13.43 27.42
CA VAL A 113 -4.11 -14.78 26.83
C VAL A 113 -4.09 -14.73 25.31
N GLN A 114 -4.95 -13.94 24.72
CA GLN A 114 -5.02 -13.74 23.26
C GLN A 114 -5.31 -12.28 22.95
N PRO A 115 -4.69 -11.72 21.87
CA PRO A 115 -5.01 -10.37 21.43
C PRO A 115 -6.49 -10.23 21.08
N VAL A 116 -7.14 -9.18 21.59
CA VAL A 116 -8.55 -8.87 21.34
C VAL A 116 -8.67 -7.68 20.43
N THR A 117 -9.36 -7.82 19.30
CA THR A 117 -9.61 -6.73 18.36
C THR A 117 -10.87 -5.97 18.79
N LEU A 118 -10.72 -4.73 19.21
CA LEU A 118 -11.82 -3.85 19.62
C LEU A 118 -12.50 -3.20 18.42
N ALA A 119 -11.73 -2.70 17.48
CA ALA A 119 -12.15 -2.15 16.20
C ALA A 119 -10.97 -2.15 15.23
N THR A 120 -11.25 -1.98 13.94
CA THR A 120 -10.21 -1.83 12.92
C THR A 120 -10.25 -0.41 12.37
N LEU A 121 -9.10 0.25 12.32
CA LEU A 121 -8.94 1.56 11.72
C LEU A 121 -8.28 1.41 10.34
N TYR A 122 -8.96 1.89 9.31
CA TYR A 122 -8.48 1.88 7.92
C TYR A 122 -7.96 3.26 7.52
N LYS A 123 -6.75 3.29 7.00
CA LYS A 123 -6.24 4.46 6.29
C LYS A 123 -6.75 4.39 4.86
N ASP A 124 -7.65 5.27 4.47
CA ASP A 124 -8.41 5.19 3.22
C ASP A 124 -8.15 6.36 2.25
N ASP A 125 -7.17 7.21 2.54
CA ASP A 125 -6.67 8.28 1.66
C ASP A 125 -5.80 7.74 0.50
N LEU A 126 -5.07 6.66 0.75
CA LEU A 126 -4.24 5.94 -0.21
C LEU A 126 -4.61 4.47 -0.21
N MET A 127 -4.96 3.94 -1.36
CA MET A 127 -5.33 2.54 -1.53
C MET A 127 -4.25 1.79 -2.29
N PHE A 128 -4.15 0.48 -1.99
CA PHE A 128 -3.23 -0.41 -2.69
C PHE A 128 -4.03 -1.39 -3.55
N ALA A 129 -3.72 -1.43 -4.85
CA ALA A 129 -4.18 -2.48 -5.73
C ALA A 129 -3.11 -3.56 -5.82
N ASN A 130 -3.42 -4.76 -5.29
CA ASN A 130 -2.53 -5.92 -5.38
C ASN A 130 -3.03 -6.83 -6.50
N PHE A 131 -2.12 -7.24 -7.37
CA PHE A 131 -2.42 -8.14 -8.47
C PHE A 131 -1.22 -9.01 -8.83
N ASN A 132 -1.48 -10.07 -9.58
CA ASN A 132 -0.45 -10.99 -10.02
C ASN A 132 -0.34 -10.96 -11.55
N ILE A 133 0.88 -11.03 -12.06
CA ILE A 133 1.19 -11.16 -13.48
C ILE A 133 1.76 -12.56 -13.69
N GLU A 134 1.28 -13.28 -14.70
CA GLU A 134 1.84 -14.57 -15.08
C GLU A 134 3.29 -14.41 -15.61
N ASP A 135 4.15 -15.38 -15.32
CA ASP A 135 5.56 -15.38 -15.70
C ASP A 135 5.76 -15.19 -17.21
N ASN A 136 4.99 -15.90 -18.02
CA ASN A 136 5.01 -15.78 -19.48
C ASN A 136 4.61 -14.39 -19.98
N GLN A 137 3.64 -13.76 -19.33
CA GLN A 137 3.19 -12.42 -19.67
C GLN A 137 4.26 -11.39 -19.27
N PHE A 138 4.84 -11.55 -18.08
CA PHE A 138 5.95 -10.73 -17.62
C PHE A 138 7.15 -10.80 -18.57
N MET A 139 7.54 -12.00 -19.00
CA MET A 139 8.64 -12.18 -19.96
C MET A 139 8.37 -11.51 -21.29
N LYS A 140 7.12 -11.59 -21.81
CA LYS A 140 6.73 -10.86 -23.04
C LYS A 140 6.87 -9.35 -22.86
N MET A 141 6.39 -8.81 -21.74
CA MET A 141 6.51 -7.39 -21.43
C MET A 141 7.98 -6.95 -21.38
N MET A 142 8.83 -7.73 -20.76
CA MET A 142 10.28 -7.47 -20.68
C MET A 142 10.95 -7.48 -22.06
N LEU A 143 10.61 -8.44 -22.91
CA LEU A 143 11.15 -8.54 -24.27
C LEU A 143 10.69 -7.39 -25.16
N GLU A 144 9.46 -6.96 -25.08
CA GLU A 144 8.94 -5.80 -25.83
C GLU A 144 9.58 -4.49 -25.32
N ALA A 145 9.72 -4.31 -24.01
CA ALA A 145 10.42 -3.17 -23.44
C ALA A 145 11.89 -3.12 -23.89
N ALA A 146 12.56 -4.26 -23.96
CA ALA A 146 13.96 -4.35 -24.42
C ALA A 146 14.14 -4.05 -25.92
N ARG A 147 13.09 -4.24 -26.75
CA ARG A 147 13.13 -3.90 -28.18
C ARG A 147 13.08 -2.39 -28.42
N ASN A 148 12.40 -1.66 -27.55
CA ASN A 148 12.10 -0.24 -27.75
C ASN A 148 13.12 0.69 -27.07
N ASP A 149 13.85 0.24 -26.06
CA ASP A 149 14.89 1.04 -25.39
C ASP A 149 15.90 0.13 -24.69
N SER A 150 17.14 0.62 -24.57
CA SER A 150 18.25 -0.06 -23.88
C SER A 150 18.03 -0.17 -22.35
N THR A 151 17.09 0.56 -21.79
CA THR A 151 16.70 0.50 -20.38
C THR A 151 15.31 -0.08 -20.23
N VAL A 152 15.23 -1.35 -19.89
CA VAL A 152 13.98 -2.03 -19.60
C VAL A 152 13.32 -1.39 -18.38
N LYS A 153 12.30 -0.57 -18.60
CA LYS A 153 11.46 -0.02 -17.52
C LYS A 153 10.05 -0.54 -17.69
N LEU A 154 9.53 -1.13 -16.61
CA LEU A 154 8.10 -1.40 -16.54
C LEU A 154 7.32 -0.07 -16.55
N PRO A 155 6.10 -0.06 -17.12
CA PRO A 155 5.25 1.11 -17.06
C PRO A 155 5.03 1.53 -15.60
N THR A 156 5.21 2.80 -15.34
CA THR A 156 5.05 3.34 -13.99
C THR A 156 3.57 3.57 -13.66
N GLU A 157 2.74 3.77 -14.66
CA GLU A 157 1.32 4.07 -14.51
C GLU A 157 0.45 2.91 -15.01
N ILE A 158 -0.62 2.67 -14.28
CA ILE A 158 -1.64 1.66 -14.61
C ILE A 158 -3.02 2.32 -14.60
N LEU A 159 -3.95 1.73 -15.33
CA LEU A 159 -5.36 2.07 -15.26
C LEU A 159 -6.09 1.03 -14.42
N VAL A 160 -6.84 1.50 -13.44
CA VAL A 160 -7.63 0.66 -12.54
C VAL A 160 -9.10 1.01 -12.74
N SER A 161 -9.90 0.05 -13.19
CA SER A 161 -11.33 0.22 -13.39
C SER A 161 -12.14 -0.60 -12.41
N ILE A 162 -13.28 -0.05 -11.97
CA ILE A 162 -14.21 -0.69 -11.06
C ILE A 162 -15.46 -1.06 -11.85
N GLY A 163 -15.86 -2.34 -11.75
CA GLY A 163 -17.02 -2.86 -12.49
C GLY A 163 -16.69 -3.31 -13.91
N LYS A 164 -17.66 -4.01 -14.53
CA LYS A 164 -17.47 -4.63 -15.85
C LYS A 164 -17.47 -3.62 -17.02
N ASP A 165 -18.05 -2.45 -16.82
CA ASP A 165 -18.30 -1.49 -17.93
C ASP A 165 -17.28 -0.35 -17.99
N GLY A 166 -16.16 -0.43 -17.28
CA GLY A 166 -15.10 0.60 -17.31
C GLY A 166 -15.50 1.99 -16.78
N GLY A 167 -16.60 2.07 -16.04
CA GLY A 167 -17.28 3.34 -15.74
C GLY A 167 -16.52 4.33 -14.85
N ASN A 168 -15.56 3.90 -14.06
CA ASN A 168 -14.68 4.81 -13.30
C ASN A 168 -13.26 4.26 -13.36
N ALA A 169 -12.44 4.85 -14.22
CA ALA A 169 -11.02 4.56 -14.30
C ALA A 169 -10.24 5.46 -13.35
N TYR A 170 -9.40 4.86 -12.53
CA TYR A 170 -8.44 5.52 -11.64
C TYR A 170 -7.05 5.26 -12.18
N THR A 171 -6.20 6.27 -12.17
CA THR A 171 -4.79 6.10 -12.50
C THR A 171 -4.05 5.67 -11.23
N GLY A 172 -3.36 4.53 -11.30
CA GLY A 172 -2.50 4.04 -10.24
C GLY A 172 -1.03 4.13 -10.63
N ARG A 173 -0.16 4.16 -9.65
CA ARG A 173 1.28 4.13 -9.85
C ARG A 173 1.87 2.87 -9.24
N LEU A 174 2.64 2.11 -10.04
CA LEU A 174 3.35 0.94 -9.53
C LEU A 174 4.38 1.37 -8.47
N ASP A 175 4.32 0.75 -7.30
CA ASP A 175 5.24 1.01 -6.19
C ASP A 175 6.00 -0.24 -5.73
N TYR A 176 5.52 -1.43 -6.07
CA TYR A 176 6.17 -2.66 -5.72
C TYR A 176 6.04 -3.71 -6.82
N LEU A 177 7.14 -4.38 -7.09
CA LEU A 177 7.25 -5.55 -7.95
C LEU A 177 8.02 -6.62 -7.16
N SER A 178 7.46 -7.81 -7.06
CA SER A 178 8.16 -8.92 -6.36
C SER A 178 9.48 -9.24 -7.08
N PRO A 179 10.58 -9.45 -6.34
CA PRO A 179 11.85 -9.86 -6.94
C PRO A 179 11.87 -11.33 -7.37
N ASN A 180 10.87 -12.12 -6.99
CA ASN A 180 10.76 -13.54 -7.29
C ASN A 180 9.37 -13.91 -7.80
N ILE A 181 9.31 -14.98 -8.58
CA ILE A 181 8.08 -15.61 -9.04
C ILE A 181 7.64 -16.62 -7.96
N ASP A 182 6.38 -16.62 -7.61
CA ASP A 182 5.79 -17.65 -6.76
C ASP A 182 5.70 -18.95 -7.55
N LEU A 183 6.49 -19.95 -7.14
CA LEU A 183 6.58 -21.25 -7.84
C LEU A 183 5.28 -22.06 -7.76
N SER A 184 4.41 -21.79 -6.81
CA SER A 184 3.13 -22.50 -6.67
C SER A 184 2.08 -22.03 -7.68
N THR A 185 2.14 -20.78 -8.08
CA THR A 185 1.18 -20.13 -8.98
C THR A 185 1.76 -19.74 -10.33
N GLY A 186 3.09 -19.73 -10.48
CA GLY A 186 3.79 -19.23 -11.67
C GLY A 186 3.56 -17.73 -11.90
N THR A 187 3.35 -16.96 -10.82
CA THR A 187 2.99 -15.54 -10.95
C THR A 187 3.94 -14.62 -10.17
N LEU A 188 4.03 -13.38 -10.61
CA LEU A 188 4.75 -12.29 -9.99
C LEU A 188 3.77 -11.35 -9.29
N ASN A 189 3.95 -11.12 -8.00
CA ASN A 189 3.10 -10.20 -7.26
C ASN A 189 3.50 -8.74 -7.53
N VAL A 190 2.51 -7.92 -7.81
CA VAL A 190 2.67 -6.49 -8.13
C VAL A 190 1.70 -5.67 -7.31
N ARG A 191 2.12 -4.49 -6.90
CA ARG A 191 1.29 -3.55 -6.17
C ARG A 191 1.35 -2.16 -6.81
N ALA A 192 0.22 -1.50 -6.83
CA ALA A 192 0.12 -0.11 -7.25
C ALA A 192 -0.60 0.74 -6.19
N ASN A 193 -0.19 1.99 -6.10
CA ASN A 193 -0.80 3.01 -5.26
C ASN A 193 -1.91 3.73 -6.05
N LEU A 194 -3.05 3.95 -5.39
CA LEU A 194 -4.16 4.74 -5.93
C LEU A 194 -4.54 5.81 -4.92
N ASP A 195 -4.56 7.05 -5.37
CA ASP A 195 -5.06 8.15 -4.56
C ASP A 195 -6.59 8.07 -4.42
N ASN A 196 -7.09 8.21 -3.21
CA ASN A 196 -8.52 8.11 -2.90
C ASN A 196 -9.03 9.36 -2.13
N PRO A 197 -8.86 10.58 -2.68
CA PRO A 197 -9.17 11.82 -1.98
C PRO A 197 -10.66 11.99 -1.66
N LYS A 198 -11.54 11.26 -2.36
CA LYS A 198 -12.99 11.26 -2.14
C LYS A 198 -13.45 10.11 -1.23
N HIS A 199 -12.55 9.27 -0.74
CA HIS A 199 -12.82 8.09 0.11
C HIS A 199 -13.88 7.14 -0.48
N VAL A 200 -13.99 7.07 -1.82
CA VAL A 200 -14.94 6.21 -2.54
C VAL A 200 -14.44 4.77 -2.60
N LEU A 201 -13.13 4.59 -2.79
CA LEU A 201 -12.52 3.26 -2.82
C LEU A 201 -12.52 2.66 -1.42
N LYS A 202 -12.90 1.40 -1.31
CA LYS A 202 -12.90 0.65 -0.06
C LYS A 202 -12.03 -0.59 -0.18
N SER A 203 -11.36 -0.95 0.92
CA SER A 203 -10.61 -2.20 0.98
C SER A 203 -11.54 -3.39 0.75
N GLY A 204 -11.06 -4.36 -0.05
CA GLY A 204 -11.84 -5.54 -0.44
C GLY A 204 -12.62 -5.39 -1.75
N LEU A 205 -12.56 -4.24 -2.43
CA LEU A 205 -13.13 -4.08 -3.77
C LEU A 205 -12.32 -4.90 -4.79
N TYR A 206 -13.07 -5.59 -5.66
CA TYR A 206 -12.48 -6.22 -6.84
C TYR A 206 -12.35 -5.19 -7.96
N VAL A 207 -11.17 -5.12 -8.58
CA VAL A 207 -10.84 -4.14 -9.62
C VAL A 207 -10.20 -4.83 -10.82
N THR A 208 -10.40 -4.26 -12.01
CA THR A 208 -9.71 -4.68 -13.23
C THR A 208 -8.54 -3.74 -13.48
N ILE A 209 -7.35 -4.30 -13.68
CA ILE A 209 -6.12 -3.56 -13.89
C ILE A 209 -5.70 -3.70 -15.35
N THR A 210 -5.50 -2.57 -16.00
CA THR A 210 -4.92 -2.48 -17.34
C THR A 210 -3.51 -1.92 -17.23
N LEU A 211 -2.54 -2.73 -17.61
CA LEU A 211 -1.12 -2.38 -17.59
C LEU A 211 -0.64 -2.13 -19.03
N PRO A 212 -0.51 -0.88 -19.49
CA PRO A 212 0.03 -0.58 -20.79
C PRO A 212 1.55 -0.81 -20.76
N TYR A 213 2.07 -1.73 -21.54
CA TYR A 213 3.49 -2.09 -21.53
C TYR A 213 4.22 -1.86 -22.85
N ALA A 214 3.49 -1.64 -23.96
CA ALA A 214 4.06 -1.34 -25.24
C ALA A 214 3.09 -0.51 -26.08
N GLU A 215 3.62 0.38 -26.90
CA GLU A 215 2.90 1.09 -27.94
C GLU A 215 3.47 0.72 -29.29
N GLN A 216 2.60 0.44 -30.25
CA GLN A 216 2.97 0.16 -31.62
C GLN A 216 2.26 1.16 -32.53
N PRO A 217 2.84 2.36 -32.72
CA PRO A 217 2.18 3.45 -33.48
C PRO A 217 1.91 3.09 -34.94
N ASP A 218 2.71 2.19 -35.52
CA ASP A 218 2.58 1.75 -36.92
C ASP A 218 1.77 0.46 -37.10
N ALA A 219 1.04 0.03 -36.05
CA ALA A 219 0.24 -1.19 -36.13
C ALA A 219 -0.92 -1.02 -37.12
N VAL A 220 -1.04 -1.95 -38.07
CA VAL A 220 -2.16 -1.99 -38.99
C VAL A 220 -3.31 -2.72 -38.30
N LEU A 221 -4.42 -2.02 -38.06
CA LEU A 221 -5.62 -2.56 -37.46
C LEU A 221 -6.72 -2.75 -38.49
N VAL A 222 -7.32 -3.92 -38.53
CA VAL A 222 -8.45 -4.26 -39.42
C VAL A 222 -9.62 -4.74 -38.59
N ARG A 223 -10.83 -4.64 -39.12
CA ARG A 223 -12.02 -5.26 -38.45
C ARG A 223 -11.86 -6.74 -38.38
N ASP A 224 -11.93 -7.35 -37.20
CA ASP A 224 -11.81 -8.82 -37.04
C ASP A 224 -12.84 -9.58 -37.88
N ALA A 225 -14.06 -9.05 -37.99
CA ALA A 225 -15.13 -9.61 -38.84
C ALA A 225 -14.79 -9.57 -40.36
N SER A 226 -13.75 -8.88 -40.80
CA SER A 226 -13.31 -8.84 -42.19
C SER A 226 -12.26 -9.91 -42.53
N ILE A 227 -11.73 -10.57 -41.52
CA ILE A 227 -10.69 -11.59 -41.66
C ILE A 227 -11.36 -12.93 -42.00
N GLY A 228 -11.04 -13.45 -43.17
CA GLY A 228 -11.42 -14.82 -43.58
C GLY A 228 -10.43 -15.85 -43.04
N THR A 229 -10.91 -17.12 -42.97
CA THR A 229 -10.07 -18.26 -42.60
C THR A 229 -10.34 -19.38 -43.58
N ASP A 230 -9.29 -19.95 -44.13
CA ASP A 230 -9.34 -21.12 -44.97
C ASP A 230 -8.28 -22.17 -44.57
N GLN A 231 -8.03 -23.16 -45.45
CA GLN A 231 -7.04 -24.22 -45.18
C GLN A 231 -5.58 -23.71 -45.17
N LEU A 232 -5.32 -22.54 -45.77
CA LEU A 232 -4.00 -21.92 -45.85
C LEU A 232 -3.73 -20.95 -44.70
N GLY A 233 -4.76 -20.59 -43.93
CA GLY A 233 -4.64 -19.69 -42.80
C GLY A 233 -5.62 -18.51 -42.80
N LYS A 234 -5.16 -17.38 -42.29
CA LYS A 234 -5.95 -16.14 -42.27
C LYS A 234 -5.69 -15.31 -43.51
N TYR A 235 -6.74 -14.70 -44.04
CA TYR A 235 -6.64 -13.86 -45.24
C TYR A 235 -7.56 -12.64 -45.17
N LEU A 236 -7.24 -11.65 -46.01
CA LEU A 236 -8.08 -10.49 -46.29
C LEU A 236 -8.34 -10.39 -47.80
N TYR A 237 -9.48 -9.86 -48.14
CA TYR A 237 -9.74 -9.37 -49.48
C TYR A 237 -9.33 -7.89 -49.58
N ILE A 238 -8.26 -7.62 -50.31
CA ILE A 238 -7.82 -6.26 -50.62
C ILE A 238 -8.38 -5.80 -51.98
N VAL A 239 -8.47 -4.49 -52.15
CA VAL A 239 -8.93 -3.90 -53.42
C VAL A 239 -7.78 -3.22 -54.08
N ASN A 240 -7.45 -3.60 -55.32
CA ASN A 240 -6.40 -2.93 -56.06
C ASN A 240 -6.88 -1.63 -56.73
N ASP A 241 -5.97 -0.87 -57.34
CA ASP A 241 -6.25 0.39 -58.00
C ASP A 241 -7.28 0.27 -59.16
N SER A 242 -7.48 -0.93 -59.72
CA SER A 242 -8.45 -1.20 -60.76
C SER A 242 -9.82 -1.64 -60.21
N ASN A 243 -10.06 -1.46 -58.92
CA ASN A 243 -11.27 -1.92 -58.20
C ASN A 243 -11.55 -3.40 -58.32
N VAL A 244 -10.50 -4.23 -58.42
CA VAL A 244 -10.60 -5.67 -58.45
C VAL A 244 -10.14 -6.24 -57.10
N VAL A 245 -10.92 -7.16 -56.55
CA VAL A 245 -10.63 -7.86 -55.30
C VAL A 245 -9.46 -8.81 -55.49
N ARG A 246 -8.57 -8.84 -54.54
CA ARG A 246 -7.44 -9.76 -54.46
C ARG A 246 -7.41 -10.45 -53.10
N TYR A 247 -7.32 -11.78 -53.14
CA TYR A 247 -7.03 -12.61 -52.00
C TYR A 247 -5.60 -12.32 -51.49
N ARG A 248 -5.45 -12.02 -50.21
CA ARG A 248 -4.12 -11.81 -49.62
C ARG A 248 -4.02 -12.53 -48.27
N PRO A 249 -3.08 -13.51 -48.17
CA PRO A 249 -2.80 -14.14 -46.89
C PRO A 249 -2.19 -13.08 -45.91
N ILE A 250 -2.58 -13.17 -44.66
CA ILE A 250 -2.12 -12.27 -43.61
C ILE A 250 -1.70 -13.04 -42.36
N GLU A 251 -0.81 -12.44 -41.61
CA GLU A 251 -0.52 -12.85 -40.23
C GLU A 251 -1.24 -11.92 -39.27
N VAL A 252 -1.91 -12.48 -38.26
CA VAL A 252 -2.71 -11.72 -37.32
C VAL A 252 -2.06 -11.73 -35.96
N GLY A 253 -2.12 -10.56 -35.30
CA GLY A 253 -1.69 -10.35 -33.93
C GLY A 253 -2.87 -10.34 -32.96
N GLN A 254 -2.79 -9.43 -31.98
CA GLN A 254 -3.77 -9.30 -30.90
C GLN A 254 -5.09 -8.70 -31.37
N LEU A 255 -6.18 -9.07 -30.67
CA LEU A 255 -7.47 -8.41 -30.79
C LEU A 255 -7.46 -7.14 -29.94
N VAL A 256 -7.88 -6.03 -30.53
CA VAL A 256 -7.95 -4.70 -29.90
C VAL A 256 -9.40 -4.27 -29.82
N ASP A 257 -9.84 -3.81 -28.66
CA ASP A 257 -11.22 -3.32 -28.42
C ASP A 257 -12.33 -4.28 -28.89
N ASP A 258 -12.12 -5.58 -28.80
CA ASP A 258 -13.03 -6.66 -29.18
C ASP A 258 -13.53 -6.60 -30.65
N THR A 259 -13.11 -5.62 -31.42
CA THR A 259 -13.61 -5.37 -32.78
C THR A 259 -12.51 -5.27 -33.84
N LEU A 260 -11.32 -4.87 -33.45
CA LEU A 260 -10.17 -4.67 -34.32
C LEU A 260 -9.10 -5.72 -34.05
N ARG A 261 -8.52 -6.25 -35.11
CA ARG A 261 -7.39 -7.16 -35.03
C ARG A 261 -6.14 -6.54 -35.65
N GLN A 262 -5.04 -6.65 -34.95
CA GLN A 262 -3.74 -6.29 -35.49
C GLN A 262 -3.36 -7.26 -36.61
N VAL A 263 -2.83 -6.71 -37.70
CA VAL A 263 -2.18 -7.50 -38.78
C VAL A 263 -0.69 -7.20 -38.71
N THR A 264 0.09 -8.27 -38.53
CA THR A 264 1.56 -8.19 -38.39
C THR A 264 2.29 -8.32 -39.72
N ALA A 265 1.68 -9.00 -40.69
CA ALA A 265 2.24 -9.11 -42.02
C ALA A 265 1.13 -9.33 -43.08
N GLY A 266 1.42 -8.96 -44.33
CA GLY A 266 0.52 -9.22 -45.47
C GLY A 266 -0.17 -7.99 -46.03
N ILE A 267 -0.40 -6.94 -45.27
CA ILE A 267 -0.99 -5.66 -45.74
C ILE A 267 -0.26 -4.43 -45.20
N GLY A 268 -0.36 -3.35 -45.93
CA GLY A 268 0.18 -2.05 -45.54
C GLY A 268 -0.91 -1.12 -44.97
N PRO A 269 -0.52 -0.02 -44.32
CA PRO A 269 -1.46 0.90 -43.65
C PRO A 269 -2.40 1.65 -44.61
N LYS A 270 -2.11 1.62 -45.93
CA LYS A 270 -2.92 2.28 -46.96
C LYS A 270 -3.69 1.31 -47.86
N ASP A 271 -3.54 0.02 -47.67
CA ASP A 271 -4.22 -0.98 -48.49
C ASP A 271 -5.73 -0.99 -48.20
N PRO A 272 -6.60 -0.70 -49.18
CA PRO A 272 -8.04 -0.77 -48.98
C PRO A 272 -8.46 -2.22 -48.95
N TYR A 273 -9.33 -2.58 -48.00
CA TYR A 273 -9.83 -3.93 -47.82
C TYR A 273 -11.36 -4.00 -47.72
N VAL A 274 -11.92 -5.13 -48.01
CA VAL A 274 -13.36 -5.37 -47.98
C VAL A 274 -13.85 -5.56 -46.56
N THR A 275 -14.80 -4.72 -46.12
CA THR A 275 -15.33 -4.69 -44.75
C THR A 275 -16.69 -5.38 -44.61
N SER A 276 -17.38 -5.63 -45.69
CA SER A 276 -18.75 -6.22 -45.71
C SER A 276 -18.98 -7.14 -46.90
N ALA A 277 -19.98 -7.96 -46.81
CA ALA A 277 -20.38 -8.89 -47.86
C ALA A 277 -19.32 -9.96 -48.25
N LEU A 278 -18.47 -10.37 -47.33
CA LEU A 278 -17.36 -11.32 -47.56
C LEU A 278 -17.76 -12.62 -48.22
N LEU A 279 -18.96 -13.14 -47.96
CA LEU A 279 -19.49 -14.35 -48.57
C LEU A 279 -19.85 -14.21 -50.06
N LYS A 280 -19.99 -12.96 -50.53
CA LYS A 280 -20.34 -12.65 -51.92
C LYS A 280 -19.13 -12.29 -52.78
N VAL A 281 -17.97 -12.05 -52.15
CA VAL A 281 -16.74 -11.57 -52.78
C VAL A 281 -15.78 -12.74 -53.04
N ARG A 282 -15.14 -12.74 -54.20
CA ARG A 282 -14.13 -13.74 -54.59
C ARG A 282 -12.90 -13.06 -55.21
N ASP A 283 -11.80 -13.77 -55.21
CA ASP A 283 -10.58 -13.26 -55.88
C ASP A 283 -10.86 -13.01 -57.36
N GLY A 284 -10.31 -11.90 -57.86
CA GLY A 284 -10.47 -11.46 -59.26
C GLY A 284 -11.80 -10.75 -59.57
N MET A 285 -12.70 -10.62 -58.61
CA MET A 285 -14.02 -10.00 -58.83
C MET A 285 -13.90 -8.48 -58.89
N PRO A 286 -14.44 -7.80 -59.96
CA PRO A 286 -14.56 -6.37 -59.98
C PRO A 286 -15.65 -5.89 -59.03
N ILE A 287 -15.36 -4.85 -58.24
CA ILE A 287 -16.33 -4.28 -57.28
C ILE A 287 -16.45 -2.77 -57.48
N LYS A 288 -17.59 -2.23 -57.04
CA LYS A 288 -17.77 -0.79 -56.93
C LYS A 288 -17.74 -0.42 -55.47
N PRO A 289 -16.62 0.21 -55.00
CA PRO A 289 -16.51 0.61 -53.60
C PRO A 289 -17.61 1.60 -53.20
N ILE A 290 -18.29 1.34 -52.09
CA ILE A 290 -19.18 2.29 -51.45
C ILE A 290 -18.33 2.94 -50.36
N LYS A 291 -18.12 4.24 -50.51
CA LYS A 291 -17.35 5.05 -49.50
C LYS A 291 -18.16 5.30 -48.26
#